data_a71d8ed401a7a0e63c19eb3f79252cbc
#
_entry.id   a71d8ed401a7a0e63c19eb3f79252cbc
#
_cell.length_a   1.000
_cell.length_b   1.000
_cell.length_c   1.000
_cell.angle_alpha   90.00
_cell.angle_beta   90.00
_cell.angle_gamma   90.00
#
_symmetry.space_group_name_H-M   'P 1'
#
loop_
_entity.id
_entity.type
_entity.pdbx_description
1 polymer ?
#
loop_
_entity_poly.entity_id
_entity_poly.type
_entity_poly.pdbx_seq_one_letter_code
_entity_poly.pdbx_strand_id
1 'polypeptide(L)'
;MESLKLCDGEYRFMTIVWENAPIASGELVKLCNNILGWKKSTTYTAIKKLSEKGYIKNENAVVSVLIEQQLVQRDESHYFVERIFGGSLPGFLTAFLGGKNISKEEADNIKKIIDSYSEK
;
A
#
# COMPACT_ATOMS: atom_id res chain seq x y z
N MET A 1 0.03 -11.20 -15.56
CA MET A 1 0.80 -10.79 -14.38
C MET A 1 -0.12 -10.61 -13.18
N GLU A 2 0.22 -11.23 -12.06
CA GLU A 2 -0.60 -11.09 -10.87
C GLU A 2 -0.50 -9.67 -10.29
N SER A 3 -1.61 -9.17 -9.78
CA SER A 3 -1.66 -7.88 -9.12
C SER A 3 -0.99 -7.96 -7.75
N LEU A 4 -0.25 -6.90 -7.37
CA LEU A 4 0.33 -6.75 -6.03
C LEU A 4 -0.74 -6.32 -5.03
N LYS A 5 -1.87 -7.00 -5.07
CA LYS A 5 -3.03 -6.64 -4.27
C LYS A 5 -2.97 -7.26 -2.88
N LEU A 6 -3.26 -6.41 -1.88
CA LEU A 6 -3.36 -6.82 -0.48
C LEU A 6 -4.78 -6.55 0.01
N CYS A 7 -5.29 -7.41 0.89
CA CYS A 7 -6.53 -7.08 1.60
C CYS A 7 -6.24 -6.03 2.67
N ASP A 8 -7.29 -5.44 3.24
CA ASP A 8 -7.14 -4.36 4.22
C ASP A 8 -6.24 -4.72 5.40
N GLY A 9 -6.44 -5.89 5.97
CA GLY A 9 -5.61 -6.34 7.11
C GLY A 9 -4.16 -6.49 6.73
N GLU A 10 -3.90 -7.07 5.55
CA GLU A 10 -2.55 -7.22 5.03
C GLU A 10 -1.90 -5.86 4.76
N TYR A 11 -2.65 -4.92 4.20
CA TYR A 11 -2.13 -3.58 3.93
C TYR A 11 -1.80 -2.84 5.23
N ARG A 12 -2.66 -2.94 6.25
CA ARG A 12 -2.38 -2.35 7.56
C ARG A 12 -1.13 -2.93 8.19
N PHE A 13 -0.98 -4.25 8.10
CA PHE A 13 0.23 -4.92 8.57
C PHE A 13 1.46 -4.42 7.82
N MET A 14 1.39 -4.41 6.49
CA MET A 14 2.52 -3.95 5.67
C MET A 14 2.86 -2.48 5.92
N THR A 15 1.88 -1.63 6.22
CA THR A 15 2.16 -0.23 6.57
C THR A 15 3.08 -0.14 7.77
N ILE A 16 2.84 -0.96 8.80
CA ILE A 16 3.71 -1.01 9.97
C ILE A 16 5.11 -1.51 9.59
N VAL A 17 5.17 -2.54 8.74
CA VAL A 17 6.45 -3.08 8.28
C VAL A 17 7.22 -2.05 7.47
N TRP A 18 6.58 -1.40 6.51
CA TRP A 18 7.25 -0.38 5.68
C TRP A 18 7.83 0.75 6.51
N GLU A 19 7.15 1.16 7.56
CA GLU A 19 7.61 2.25 8.42
C GLU A 19 8.75 1.87 9.35
N ASN A 20 8.90 0.58 9.65
CA ASN A 20 9.79 0.13 10.73
C ASN A 20 10.86 -0.87 10.31
N ALA A 21 10.75 -1.48 9.12
CA ALA A 21 11.71 -2.50 8.71
C ALA A 21 13.10 -1.91 8.43
N PRO A 22 14.17 -2.66 8.63
CA PRO A 22 14.16 -4.00 9.19
C PRO A 22 13.85 -3.99 10.69
N ILE A 23 13.07 -4.98 11.13
CA ILE A 23 12.59 -5.01 12.52
C ILE A 23 12.54 -6.45 13.02
N ALA A 24 12.94 -6.63 14.28
CA ALA A 24 12.84 -7.94 14.93
C ALA A 24 11.36 -8.37 15.00
N SER A 25 11.09 -9.64 14.72
CA SER A 25 9.72 -10.15 14.73
C SER A 25 9.01 -9.93 16.07
N GLY A 26 9.74 -10.04 17.18
CA GLY A 26 9.18 -9.77 18.51
C GLY A 26 8.74 -8.32 18.70
N GLU A 27 9.50 -7.38 18.14
CA GLU A 27 9.14 -5.96 18.18
C GLU A 27 7.95 -5.68 17.27
N LEU A 28 7.89 -6.34 16.12
CA LEU A 28 6.77 -6.23 15.20
C LEU A 28 5.48 -6.73 15.85
N VAL A 29 5.55 -7.82 16.62
CA VAL A 29 4.41 -8.32 17.40
C VAL A 29 3.89 -7.24 18.35
N LYS A 30 4.78 -6.53 19.05
CA LYS A 30 4.39 -5.47 19.97
C LYS A 30 3.70 -4.32 19.25
N LEU A 31 4.26 -3.90 18.11
CA LEU A 31 3.67 -2.82 17.31
C LEU A 31 2.29 -3.20 16.77
N CYS A 32 2.15 -4.40 16.24
CA CYS A 32 0.86 -4.86 15.72
C CYS A 32 -0.18 -4.98 16.83
N ASN A 33 0.24 -5.38 18.03
CA ASN A 33 -0.67 -5.42 19.17
C ASN A 33 -1.12 -4.01 19.55
N ASN A 34 -0.19 -3.07 19.63
CA ASN A 34 -0.50 -1.70 20.02
C ASN A 34 -1.34 -0.95 18.98
N ILE A 35 -1.03 -1.12 17.71
CA ILE A 35 -1.67 -0.35 16.63
C ILE A 35 -2.93 -1.03 16.11
N LEU A 36 -2.88 -2.35 15.93
CA LEU A 36 -3.97 -3.10 15.32
C LEU A 36 -4.79 -3.93 16.31
N GLY A 37 -4.31 -4.07 17.54
CA GLY A 37 -4.95 -4.94 18.54
C GLY A 37 -4.76 -6.42 18.23
N TRP A 38 -3.76 -6.77 17.45
CA TRP A 38 -3.54 -8.15 17.02
C TRP A 38 -2.88 -8.99 18.10
N LYS A 39 -3.33 -10.22 18.20
CA LYS A 39 -2.66 -11.22 19.04
C LYS A 39 -1.34 -11.61 18.38
N LYS A 40 -0.41 -12.10 19.20
CA LYS A 40 0.89 -12.61 18.74
C LYS A 40 0.74 -13.60 17.58
N SER A 41 -0.18 -14.55 17.72
CA SER A 41 -0.42 -15.57 16.68
C SER A 41 -0.87 -14.96 15.37
N THR A 42 -1.71 -13.92 15.42
CA THR A 42 -2.19 -13.22 14.22
C THR A 42 -1.04 -12.57 13.49
N THR A 43 -0.13 -11.92 14.22
CA THR A 43 1.04 -11.28 13.62
C THR A 43 1.96 -12.31 12.96
N TYR A 44 2.24 -13.43 13.63
CA TYR A 44 3.09 -14.48 13.03
C TYR A 44 2.44 -15.13 11.82
N THR A 45 1.11 -15.28 11.81
CA THR A 45 0.40 -15.74 10.64
C THR A 45 0.57 -14.78 9.47
N ALA A 46 0.47 -13.47 9.73
CA ALA A 46 0.68 -12.45 8.70
C ALA A 46 2.13 -12.48 8.18
N ILE A 47 3.11 -12.60 9.06
CA ILE A 47 4.52 -12.70 8.66
C ILE A 47 4.71 -13.88 7.70
N LYS A 48 4.17 -15.04 8.05
CA LYS A 48 4.28 -16.23 7.22
C LYS A 48 3.63 -16.02 5.86
N LYS A 49 2.40 -15.53 5.88
CA LYS A 49 1.61 -15.34 4.65
C LYS A 49 2.27 -14.32 3.71
N LEU A 50 2.71 -13.19 4.23
CA LEU A 50 3.34 -12.16 3.42
C LEU A 50 4.73 -12.57 2.95
N SER A 51 5.43 -13.40 3.73
CA SER A 51 6.69 -14.01 3.29
C SER A 51 6.48 -14.97 2.12
N GLU A 52 5.44 -15.80 2.20
CA GLU A 52 5.09 -16.73 1.12
C GLU A 52 4.69 -15.99 -0.16
N LYS A 53 4.03 -14.85 -0.01
CA LYS A 53 3.65 -14.00 -1.15
C LYS A 53 4.82 -13.19 -1.71
N GLY A 54 5.97 -13.17 -1.04
CA GLY A 54 7.15 -12.47 -1.52
C GLY A 54 7.22 -10.99 -1.18
N TYR A 55 6.40 -10.50 -0.26
CA TYR A 55 6.41 -9.08 0.14
C TYR A 55 7.50 -8.76 1.16
N ILE A 56 7.79 -9.72 2.02
CA ILE A 56 8.78 -9.58 3.08
C ILE A 56 9.59 -10.86 3.18
N LYS A 57 10.70 -10.79 3.92
CA LYS A 57 11.40 -12.01 4.35
C LYS A 57 11.66 -11.92 5.84
N ASN A 58 11.65 -13.09 6.48
CA ASN A 58 11.94 -13.21 7.90
C ASN A 58 13.13 -14.14 8.06
N GLU A 59 14.30 -13.56 8.31
CA GLU A 59 15.53 -14.33 8.51
C GLU A 59 16.10 -13.99 9.88
N ASN A 60 16.45 -15.02 10.65
CA ASN A 60 17.02 -14.85 12.00
C ASN A 60 16.15 -13.94 12.86
N ALA A 61 14.83 -14.12 12.77
CA ALA A 61 13.84 -13.32 13.50
C ALA A 61 13.89 -11.81 13.17
N VAL A 62 14.39 -11.46 11.98
CA VAL A 62 14.38 -10.08 11.48
C VAL A 62 13.54 -10.02 10.21
N VAL A 63 12.54 -9.14 10.21
CA VAL A 63 11.63 -8.93 9.08
C VAL A 63 12.16 -7.79 8.22
N SER A 64 12.34 -8.04 6.94
CA SER A 64 12.80 -7.06 5.95
C SER A 64 11.82 -6.97 4.80
N VAL A 65 11.79 -5.82 4.14
CA VAL A 65 10.92 -5.56 3.00
C VAL A 65 11.53 -6.07 1.70
N LEU A 66 10.75 -6.77 0.90
CA LEU A 66 11.13 -7.18 -0.45
C LEU A 66 10.41 -6.37 -1.51
N ILE A 67 9.17 -5.93 -1.24
CA ILE A 67 8.40 -5.11 -2.17
C ILE A 67 8.06 -3.79 -1.50
N GLU A 68 8.54 -2.70 -2.10
CA GLU A 68 8.34 -1.35 -1.55
C GLU A 68 6.89 -0.89 -1.67
N GLN A 69 6.49 -0.04 -0.73
CA GLN A 69 5.13 0.50 -0.67
C GLN A 69 4.69 1.17 -1.98
N GLN A 70 5.59 1.94 -2.59
CA GLN A 70 5.26 2.66 -3.84
C GLN A 70 4.88 1.73 -4.97
N LEU A 71 5.52 0.54 -5.04
CA LEU A 71 5.17 -0.45 -6.06
C LEU A 71 3.77 -0.99 -5.86
N VAL A 72 3.41 -1.28 -4.61
CA VAL A 72 2.07 -1.76 -4.28
C VAL A 72 1.03 -0.69 -4.59
N GLN A 73 1.29 0.55 -4.19
CA GLN A 73 0.38 1.67 -4.44
C GLN A 73 0.15 1.87 -5.93
N ARG A 74 1.22 1.82 -6.73
CA ARG A 74 1.12 1.98 -8.18
C ARG A 74 0.29 0.87 -8.80
N ASP A 75 0.58 -0.37 -8.45
CA ASP A 75 -0.13 -1.52 -9.02
C ASP A 75 -1.60 -1.53 -8.61
N GLU A 76 -1.88 -1.28 -7.34
CA GLU A 76 -3.27 -1.24 -6.86
C GLU A 76 -4.07 -0.10 -7.47
N SER A 77 -3.44 1.06 -7.69
CA SER A 77 -4.14 2.18 -8.32
C SER A 77 -4.51 1.84 -9.77
N HIS A 78 -3.60 1.23 -10.54
CA HIS A 78 -3.89 0.77 -11.89
C HIS A 78 -5.01 -0.25 -11.91
N TYR A 79 -4.94 -1.23 -11.03
CA TYR A 79 -5.96 -2.27 -10.93
C TYR A 79 -7.34 -1.67 -10.61
N PHE A 80 -7.37 -0.73 -9.68
CA PHE A 80 -8.62 -0.07 -9.27
C PHE A 80 -9.25 0.71 -10.43
N VAL A 81 -8.45 1.53 -11.11
CA VAL A 81 -8.96 2.33 -12.23
C VAL A 81 -9.44 1.43 -13.36
N GLU A 82 -8.71 0.35 -13.66
CA GLU A 82 -9.13 -0.63 -14.66
C GLU A 82 -10.45 -1.29 -14.29
N ARG A 83 -10.55 -1.76 -13.06
CA ARG A 83 -11.73 -2.54 -12.61
C ARG A 83 -12.98 -1.70 -12.45
N ILE A 84 -12.86 -0.51 -11.88
CA ILE A 84 -14.03 0.32 -11.54
C ILE A 84 -14.34 1.32 -12.64
N PHE A 85 -13.34 1.83 -13.33
CA PHE A 85 -13.51 2.92 -14.30
C PHE A 85 -13.13 2.52 -15.73
N GLY A 86 -12.98 1.24 -16.00
CA GLY A 86 -12.65 0.75 -17.33
C GLY A 86 -11.36 1.32 -17.89
N GLY A 87 -10.42 1.68 -17.04
CA GLY A 87 -9.15 2.26 -17.44
C GLY A 87 -9.17 3.77 -17.63
N SER A 88 -10.30 4.43 -17.34
CA SER A 88 -10.43 5.88 -17.56
C SER A 88 -9.95 6.68 -16.35
N LEU A 89 -8.74 7.23 -16.43
CA LEU A 89 -8.25 8.14 -15.39
C LEU A 89 -9.11 9.40 -15.28
N PRO A 90 -9.52 10.06 -16.40
CA PRO A 90 -10.46 11.18 -16.28
C PRO A 90 -11.75 10.80 -15.60
N GLY A 91 -12.28 9.60 -15.88
CA GLY A 91 -13.49 9.09 -15.22
C GLY A 91 -13.29 8.96 -13.70
N PHE A 92 -12.15 8.42 -13.29
CA PHE A 92 -11.82 8.32 -11.88
C PHE A 92 -11.75 9.70 -11.22
N LEU A 93 -11.03 10.64 -11.83
CA LEU A 93 -10.88 12.00 -11.29
C LEU A 93 -12.22 12.72 -11.16
N THR A 94 -13.09 12.58 -12.16
CA THR A 94 -14.41 13.18 -12.13
C THR A 94 -15.24 12.64 -10.97
N ALA A 95 -15.22 11.31 -10.80
CA ALA A 95 -15.95 10.68 -9.71
C ALA A 95 -15.37 11.07 -8.34
N PHE A 96 -14.04 11.06 -8.23
CA PHE A 96 -13.37 11.37 -6.96
C PHE A 96 -13.63 12.81 -6.52
N LEU A 97 -13.59 13.75 -7.46
CA LEU A 97 -13.78 15.17 -7.17
C LEU A 97 -15.25 15.58 -7.09
N GLY A 98 -16.17 14.71 -7.52
CA GLY A 98 -17.60 14.98 -7.48
C GLY A 98 -18.07 15.31 -6.06
N GLY A 99 -18.71 16.47 -5.89
CA GLY A 99 -19.22 16.90 -4.60
C GLY A 99 -18.18 17.43 -3.63
N LYS A 100 -16.92 17.56 -4.07
CA LYS A 100 -15.83 18.10 -3.26
C LYS A 100 -15.10 19.19 -4.00
N ASN A 101 -14.65 20.20 -3.24
CA ASN A 101 -13.74 21.20 -3.77
C ASN A 101 -12.36 20.94 -3.17
N ILE A 102 -11.35 21.05 -4.00
CA ILE A 102 -9.96 20.99 -3.53
C ILE A 102 -9.38 22.41 -3.53
N SER A 103 -8.33 22.62 -2.75
CA SER A 103 -7.67 23.92 -2.72
C SER A 103 -7.00 24.21 -4.05
N LYS A 104 -6.77 25.51 -4.32
CA LYS A 104 -6.02 25.90 -5.51
C LYS A 104 -4.62 25.29 -5.51
N GLU A 105 -3.97 25.28 -4.35
CA GLU A 105 -2.64 24.72 -4.20
C GLU A 105 -2.63 23.23 -4.59
N GLU A 106 -3.60 22.47 -4.09
CA GLU A 106 -3.71 21.04 -4.42
C GLU A 106 -3.99 20.83 -5.90
N ALA A 107 -4.90 21.63 -6.48
CA ALA A 107 -5.19 21.57 -7.91
C ALA A 107 -3.94 21.83 -8.75
N ASP A 108 -3.16 22.85 -8.38
CA ASP A 108 -1.93 23.19 -9.09
C ASP A 108 -0.89 22.07 -8.99
N ASN A 109 -0.78 21.44 -7.84
CA ASN A 109 0.12 20.31 -7.65
C ASN A 109 -0.28 19.12 -8.52
N ILE A 110 -1.57 18.82 -8.61
CA ILE A 110 -2.08 17.73 -9.45
C ILE A 110 -1.79 18.04 -10.93
N LYS A 111 -2.01 19.26 -11.37
CA LYS A 111 -1.71 19.67 -12.75
C LYS A 111 -0.23 19.49 -13.08
N LYS A 112 0.66 19.84 -12.16
CA LYS A 112 2.10 19.65 -12.35
C LYS A 112 2.45 18.17 -12.48
N ILE A 113 1.84 17.32 -11.67
CA ILE A 113 2.05 15.86 -11.76
C ILE A 113 1.63 15.37 -13.13
N ILE A 114 0.43 15.74 -13.57
CA ILE A 114 -0.09 15.33 -14.89
C ILE A 114 0.86 15.76 -16.00
N ASP A 115 1.32 17.02 -15.96
CA ASP A 115 2.23 17.55 -16.99
C ASP A 115 3.54 16.79 -17.03
N SER A 116 4.06 16.37 -15.87
CA SER A 116 5.33 15.64 -15.80
C SER A 116 5.24 14.24 -16.40
N TYR A 117 4.05 13.67 -16.48
CA TYR A 117 3.83 12.33 -17.04
C TYR A 117 3.17 12.35 -18.42
N SER A 118 2.88 13.53 -18.97
CA SER A 118 2.26 13.65 -20.30
C SER A 118 3.24 13.31 -21.40
N GLU A 119 2.74 12.66 -22.44
CA GLU A 119 3.50 12.43 -23.65
C GLU A 119 3.68 13.75 -24.41
N LYS A 120 4.83 13.90 -25.03
CA LYS A 120 5.13 15.09 -25.82
C LYS A 120 4.82 14.91 -27.29
#